data_3287a20af38246a7c3346eff3846d6fe
#
_entry.id   3287a20af38246a7c3346eff3846d6fe
#
_cell.length_a   1.000
_cell.length_b   1.000
_cell.length_c   1.000
_cell.angle_alpha   90.00
_cell.angle_beta   90.00
_cell.angle_gamma   90.00
#
_symmetry.space_group_name_H-M   'P 1'
#
loop_
_entity.id
_entity.type
_entity.pdbx_description
1 polymer ?
#
loop_
_entity_poly.entity_id
_entity_poly.type
_entity_poly.pdbx_seq_one_letter_code
_entity_poly.pdbx_strand_id
1 'polypeptide(L)'
;MTKYIFVTGGVVSGLGKGITAASLGRLLKARGLKVAAQKLDPYINVDPGTMSPYQHGEVYVTEDGAETDLDLGHYERFIDENLNKYSNLTTGKVYWNVLNKERRGEYLGSTVQVIPHITNEIKDFVYRVGKKTDADVVITEIGGTIGDIESQPFLEAVRQISLEVGKENSLFIHVTLVPFLRGSDEHKSKPTQHSVKELQGMGIRPDIIVLRCDEPLEESIFKKISMFCNVKPDCVIENITLPYLYEAPLMLEKANFSSVVCRELNIDAPAPNLSEWTSLVERIKNRRNTVHIGLVGKYVQLHDAYLSVAEAMRYAGYTLDTHIDIDWIDSEQLTKETYEDMLKDLDGIIVPGGFGGRGIEGMILAAKYARENNVPYFGICLGMQIAVIEYARNVCGISDAHSGEFDEICKNKVIDFMPGQSENIDKGGTLRLGAYPCVIAKGTTMERCYGSNEISERHRHRYEFNNDYRDILTENGLVLSGKSPDGRLVETVELSDRPFFVGVQYHPEFKSRPNKAHPLFKGFIEAALKMQSEK
;
A
#
# COMPACT_ATOMS: atom_id res chain seq x y z
N MET A 1 2.47 -29.60 -4.86
CA MET A 1 3.30 -28.78 -5.77
C MET A 1 2.63 -27.41 -5.88
N THR A 2 3.40 -26.34 -5.72
CA THR A 2 2.87 -24.97 -5.81
C THR A 2 2.28 -24.69 -7.19
N LYS A 3 1.10 -24.07 -7.24
CA LYS A 3 0.45 -23.61 -8.47
C LYS A 3 0.78 -22.15 -8.74
N TYR A 4 0.99 -21.78 -9.99
CA TYR A 4 1.38 -20.43 -10.42
C TYR A 4 0.27 -19.79 -11.26
N ILE A 5 -0.20 -18.63 -10.85
CA ILE A 5 -1.20 -17.84 -11.56
C ILE A 5 -0.54 -16.53 -12.00
N PHE A 6 -0.53 -16.28 -13.31
CA PHE A 6 0.03 -15.07 -13.89
C PHE A 6 -1.11 -14.14 -14.34
N VAL A 7 -1.13 -12.93 -13.79
CA VAL A 7 -2.13 -11.91 -14.12
C VAL A 7 -1.48 -10.88 -15.03
N THR A 8 -1.94 -10.83 -16.28
CA THR A 8 -1.50 -9.86 -17.29
C THR A 8 -2.63 -8.87 -17.61
N GLY A 9 -2.29 -7.74 -18.20
CA GLY A 9 -3.31 -6.76 -18.61
C GLY A 9 -3.05 -6.16 -19.98
N GLY A 10 -4.10 -5.72 -20.61
CA GLY A 10 -4.01 -5.11 -21.91
C GLY A 10 -5.01 -3.98 -22.12
N VAL A 11 -4.87 -3.29 -23.25
CA VAL A 11 -5.64 -2.13 -23.71
C VAL A 11 -5.17 -0.82 -23.06
N VAL A 12 -5.26 -0.67 -21.72
CA VAL A 12 -4.80 0.53 -20.99
C VAL A 12 -4.24 0.14 -19.61
N SER A 13 -3.45 1.02 -19.01
CA SER A 13 -3.05 0.92 -17.60
C SER A 13 -4.22 1.23 -16.66
N GLY A 14 -4.11 0.87 -15.37
CA GLY A 14 -5.15 1.19 -14.38
C GLY A 14 -6.43 0.34 -14.49
N LEU A 15 -6.43 -0.77 -15.23
CA LEU A 15 -7.60 -1.66 -15.37
C LEU A 15 -7.98 -2.45 -14.11
N GLY A 16 -7.20 -2.32 -13.03
CA GLY A 16 -7.45 -3.07 -11.80
C GLY A 16 -6.94 -4.52 -11.84
N LYS A 17 -5.80 -4.77 -12.52
CA LYS A 17 -5.07 -6.04 -12.40
C LYS A 17 -4.79 -6.41 -10.96
N GLY A 18 -4.23 -5.45 -10.18
CA GLY A 18 -3.92 -5.60 -8.76
C GLY A 18 -5.13 -5.99 -7.93
N ILE A 19 -6.26 -5.32 -8.13
CA ILE A 19 -7.52 -5.64 -7.44
C ILE A 19 -8.08 -7.00 -7.85
N THR A 20 -7.95 -7.37 -9.12
CA THR A 20 -8.36 -8.71 -9.59
C THR A 20 -7.48 -9.80 -8.94
N ALA A 21 -6.16 -9.60 -8.91
CA ALA A 21 -5.21 -10.51 -8.27
C ALA A 21 -5.45 -10.61 -6.75
N ALA A 22 -5.63 -9.48 -6.07
CA ALA A 22 -5.92 -9.40 -4.64
C ALA A 22 -7.26 -10.07 -4.29
N SER A 23 -8.31 -9.83 -5.09
CA SER A 23 -9.62 -10.47 -4.93
C SER A 23 -9.53 -11.98 -5.10
N LEU A 24 -8.82 -12.46 -6.12
CA LEU A 24 -8.59 -13.88 -6.31
C LEU A 24 -7.82 -14.47 -5.12
N GLY A 25 -6.79 -13.78 -4.65
CA GLY A 25 -6.03 -14.20 -3.47
C GLY A 25 -6.93 -14.35 -2.24
N ARG A 26 -7.84 -13.40 -2.01
CA ARG A 26 -8.84 -13.50 -0.93
C ARG A 26 -9.76 -14.70 -1.11
N LEU A 27 -10.27 -14.93 -2.32
CA LEU A 27 -11.17 -16.05 -2.61
C LEU A 27 -10.49 -17.40 -2.40
N LEU A 28 -9.24 -17.56 -2.87
CA LEU A 28 -8.48 -18.80 -2.67
C LEU A 28 -8.12 -19.02 -1.20
N LYS A 29 -7.77 -17.97 -0.45
CA LYS A 29 -7.59 -18.05 1.00
C LYS A 29 -8.88 -18.47 1.72
N ALA A 30 -10.03 -17.95 1.30
CA ALA A 30 -11.34 -18.32 1.85
C ALA A 30 -11.72 -19.80 1.56
N ARG A 31 -11.05 -20.43 0.60
CA ARG A 31 -11.12 -21.88 0.32
C ARG A 31 -10.13 -22.72 1.16
N GLY A 32 -9.34 -22.08 2.04
CA GLY A 32 -8.37 -22.73 2.91
C GLY A 32 -6.97 -22.92 2.30
N LEU A 33 -6.69 -22.29 1.14
CA LEU A 33 -5.39 -22.36 0.48
C LEU A 33 -4.42 -21.32 1.05
N LYS A 34 -3.13 -21.68 1.14
CA LYS A 34 -2.05 -20.74 1.42
C LYS A 34 -1.70 -19.98 0.14
N VAL A 35 -1.89 -18.68 0.13
CA VAL A 35 -1.70 -17.82 -1.04
C VAL A 35 -0.56 -16.85 -0.82
N ALA A 36 0.37 -16.78 -1.78
CA ALA A 36 1.37 -15.72 -1.86
C ALA A 36 1.06 -14.83 -3.07
N ALA A 37 1.24 -13.52 -2.90
CA ALA A 37 1.09 -12.54 -3.98
C ALA A 37 2.43 -11.90 -4.32
N GLN A 38 2.62 -11.58 -5.60
CA GLN A 38 3.85 -11.01 -6.13
C GLN A 38 3.55 -10.05 -7.28
N LYS A 39 4.33 -8.98 -7.38
CA LYS A 39 4.28 -8.05 -8.50
C LYS A 39 5.64 -7.93 -9.20
N LEU A 40 5.60 -7.93 -10.53
CA LEU A 40 6.76 -7.70 -11.40
C LEU A 40 6.56 -6.34 -12.10
N ASP A 41 7.40 -5.36 -11.73
CA ASP A 41 7.30 -4.00 -12.24
C ASP A 41 8.33 -3.72 -13.35
N PRO A 42 7.91 -3.28 -14.54
CA PRO A 42 8.79 -3.16 -15.71
C PRO A 42 9.69 -1.92 -15.71
N TYR A 43 9.62 -1.05 -14.70
CA TYR A 43 10.50 0.13 -14.66
C TYR A 43 11.94 -0.22 -14.22
N ILE A 44 12.89 0.68 -14.58
CA ILE A 44 14.34 0.48 -14.38
C ILE A 44 14.83 0.92 -12.99
N ASN A 45 14.00 1.52 -12.18
CA ASN A 45 14.35 1.81 -10.79
C ASN A 45 14.60 0.50 -10.04
N VAL A 46 15.63 0.46 -9.17
CA VAL A 46 15.93 -0.75 -8.37
C VAL A 46 14.80 -1.05 -7.40
N ASP A 47 14.23 0.00 -6.82
CA ASP A 47 13.02 -0.01 -6.00
C ASP A 47 12.30 1.35 -6.13
N PRO A 48 11.07 1.51 -5.63
CA PRO A 48 10.35 2.78 -5.70
C PRO A 48 10.79 3.80 -4.63
N GLY A 49 11.72 3.48 -3.74
CA GLY A 49 12.09 4.33 -2.59
C GLY A 49 12.55 5.74 -2.94
N THR A 50 13.13 5.93 -4.13
CA THR A 50 13.59 7.24 -4.64
C THR A 50 12.61 7.89 -5.62
N MET A 51 11.47 7.26 -5.90
CA MET A 51 10.49 7.78 -6.85
C MET A 51 9.63 8.88 -6.22
N SER A 52 9.19 9.81 -7.05
CA SER A 52 8.26 10.85 -6.61
C SER A 52 6.86 10.27 -6.32
N PRO A 53 6.28 10.53 -5.14
CA PRO A 53 4.90 10.11 -4.84
C PRO A 53 3.86 10.66 -5.83
N TYR A 54 4.14 11.77 -6.49
CA TYR A 54 3.27 12.31 -7.55
C TYR A 54 3.21 11.47 -8.83
N GLN A 55 4.21 10.61 -9.06
CA GLN A 55 4.25 9.75 -10.25
C GLN A 55 3.80 8.33 -9.98
N HIS A 56 4.07 7.81 -8.78
CA HIS A 56 3.88 6.40 -8.45
C HIS A 56 2.93 6.13 -7.27
N GLY A 57 2.42 7.19 -6.63
CA GLY A 57 1.68 7.04 -5.39
C GLY A 57 2.60 6.75 -4.20
N GLU A 58 2.07 6.13 -3.15
CA GLU A 58 2.84 5.81 -1.95
C GLU A 58 3.89 4.72 -2.19
N VAL A 59 4.98 4.80 -1.46
CA VAL A 59 5.95 3.70 -1.33
C VAL A 59 5.50 2.82 -0.17
N TYR A 60 5.09 1.59 -0.49
CA TYR A 60 4.65 0.62 0.51
C TYR A 60 5.84 -0.14 1.10
N VAL A 61 5.90 -0.31 2.41
CA VAL A 61 7.01 -1.00 3.07
C VAL A 61 6.53 -2.33 3.67
N THR A 62 7.21 -3.41 3.31
CA THR A 62 6.93 -4.76 3.82
C THR A 62 7.45 -4.96 5.25
N GLU A 63 7.05 -6.06 5.89
CA GLU A 63 7.50 -6.40 7.26
C GLU A 63 9.03 -6.52 7.36
N ASP A 64 9.68 -7.07 6.34
CA ASP A 64 11.13 -7.26 6.27
C ASP A 64 11.90 -6.08 5.61
N GLY A 65 11.25 -4.93 5.44
CA GLY A 65 11.87 -3.67 5.06
C GLY A 65 12.10 -3.45 3.57
N ALA A 66 11.40 -4.15 2.69
CA ALA A 66 11.45 -3.82 1.27
C ALA A 66 10.54 -2.61 0.96
N GLU A 67 11.08 -1.63 0.24
CA GLU A 67 10.32 -0.57 -0.40
C GLU A 67 9.71 -1.11 -1.69
N THR A 68 8.40 -0.97 -1.85
CA THR A 68 7.63 -1.64 -2.90
C THR A 68 6.54 -0.74 -3.47
N ASP A 69 5.96 -1.17 -4.58
CA ASP A 69 4.81 -0.53 -5.20
C ASP A 69 3.55 -0.60 -4.30
N LEU A 70 2.65 0.36 -4.46
CA LEU A 70 1.41 0.48 -3.68
C LEU A 70 0.46 -0.72 -3.82
N ASP A 71 0.53 -1.46 -4.92
CA ASP A 71 -0.31 -2.65 -5.14
C ASP A 71 -0.07 -3.74 -4.10
N LEU A 72 1.13 -3.80 -3.50
CA LEU A 72 1.40 -4.73 -2.41
C LEU A 72 0.51 -4.44 -1.19
N GLY A 73 0.20 -3.18 -0.96
CA GLY A 73 -0.81 -2.79 0.02
C GLY A 73 -2.19 -3.39 -0.27
N HIS A 74 -2.62 -3.40 -1.54
CA HIS A 74 -3.86 -4.06 -1.93
C HIS A 74 -3.82 -5.57 -1.66
N TYR A 75 -2.71 -6.23 -1.99
CA TYR A 75 -2.58 -7.68 -1.71
C TYR A 75 -2.66 -7.97 -0.22
N GLU A 76 -1.91 -7.25 0.62
CA GLU A 76 -1.97 -7.43 2.08
C GLU A 76 -3.37 -7.17 2.65
N ARG A 77 -4.05 -6.13 2.18
CA ARG A 77 -5.40 -5.75 2.64
C ARG A 77 -6.47 -6.78 2.29
N PHE A 78 -6.43 -7.34 1.09
CA PHE A 78 -7.42 -8.33 0.64
C PHE A 78 -7.10 -9.73 1.15
N ILE A 79 -5.84 -10.17 1.03
CA ILE A 79 -5.42 -11.52 1.40
C ILE A 79 -5.29 -11.67 2.91
N ASP A 80 -5.03 -10.55 3.64
CA ASP A 80 -4.76 -10.54 5.08
C ASP A 80 -3.53 -11.41 5.44
N GLU A 81 -2.44 -11.20 4.72
CA GLU A 81 -1.12 -11.79 4.93
C GLU A 81 -0.05 -10.73 4.78
N ASN A 82 0.99 -10.78 5.62
CA ASN A 82 2.13 -9.89 5.46
C ASN A 82 3.02 -10.37 4.31
N LEU A 83 3.31 -9.47 3.39
CA LEU A 83 4.22 -9.71 2.27
C LEU A 83 5.69 -9.45 2.69
N ASN A 84 6.60 -9.85 1.82
CA ASN A 84 8.03 -9.77 2.07
C ASN A 84 8.80 -9.32 0.81
N LYS A 85 10.11 -9.16 0.92
CA LYS A 85 10.99 -8.69 -0.15
C LYS A 85 10.98 -9.53 -1.44
N TYR A 86 10.41 -10.73 -1.39
CA TYR A 86 10.21 -11.56 -2.59
C TYR A 86 8.85 -11.32 -3.26
N SER A 87 8.05 -10.43 -2.72
CA SER A 87 6.74 -10.08 -3.27
C SER A 87 6.79 -8.96 -4.32
N ASN A 88 7.93 -8.26 -4.48
CA ASN A 88 8.09 -7.24 -5.52
C ASN A 88 9.45 -7.33 -6.23
N LEU A 89 9.43 -7.35 -7.54
CA LEU A 89 10.62 -7.38 -8.39
C LEU A 89 10.52 -6.34 -9.49
N THR A 90 11.50 -5.46 -9.60
CA THR A 90 11.62 -4.47 -10.67
C THR A 90 12.60 -4.93 -11.75
N THR A 91 12.45 -4.42 -12.96
CA THR A 91 13.45 -4.62 -14.03
C THR A 91 14.83 -4.16 -13.57
N GLY A 92 14.92 -3.00 -12.91
CA GLY A 92 16.20 -2.47 -12.40
C GLY A 92 16.89 -3.44 -11.45
N LYS A 93 16.16 -4.04 -10.51
CA LYS A 93 16.69 -5.03 -9.58
C LYS A 93 17.18 -6.30 -10.26
N VAL A 94 16.46 -6.77 -11.29
CA VAL A 94 16.88 -7.93 -12.10
C VAL A 94 18.22 -7.65 -12.80
N TYR A 95 18.28 -6.53 -13.53
CA TYR A 95 19.52 -6.17 -14.24
C TYR A 95 20.68 -5.90 -13.29
N TRP A 96 20.44 -5.20 -12.18
CA TRP A 96 21.44 -4.97 -11.15
C TRP A 96 22.05 -6.28 -10.63
N ASN A 97 21.21 -7.25 -10.33
CA ASN A 97 21.66 -8.58 -9.85
C ASN A 97 22.49 -9.31 -10.91
N VAL A 98 22.00 -9.34 -12.16
CA VAL A 98 22.70 -10.03 -13.26
C VAL A 98 24.04 -9.36 -13.57
N LEU A 99 24.09 -8.03 -13.65
CA LEU A 99 25.33 -7.29 -13.89
C LEU A 99 26.35 -7.49 -12.76
N ASN A 100 25.91 -7.48 -11.50
CA ASN A 100 26.79 -7.76 -10.36
C ASN A 100 27.35 -9.20 -10.40
N LYS A 101 26.53 -10.20 -10.78
CA LYS A 101 26.98 -11.59 -10.98
C LYS A 101 28.02 -11.67 -12.10
N GLU A 102 27.79 -10.96 -13.22
CA GLU A 102 28.75 -10.87 -14.34
C GLU A 102 30.07 -10.29 -13.87
N ARG A 103 30.06 -9.13 -13.18
CA ARG A 103 31.28 -8.48 -12.68
C ARG A 103 32.07 -9.35 -11.69
N ARG A 104 31.40 -10.24 -10.95
CA ARG A 104 32.04 -11.22 -10.05
C ARG A 104 32.51 -12.50 -10.76
N GLY A 105 32.29 -12.62 -12.09
CA GLY A 105 32.70 -13.79 -12.88
C GLY A 105 31.84 -15.04 -12.69
N GLU A 106 30.63 -14.90 -12.11
CA GLU A 106 29.76 -16.05 -11.81
C GLU A 106 29.27 -16.78 -13.09
N TYR A 107 29.34 -16.14 -14.26
CA TYR A 107 28.95 -16.73 -15.53
C TYR A 107 30.11 -17.39 -16.29
N LEU A 108 31.30 -17.52 -15.67
CA LEU A 108 32.45 -18.27 -16.18
C LEU A 108 32.84 -17.92 -17.62
N GLY A 109 32.75 -16.64 -18.00
CA GLY A 109 33.11 -16.16 -19.34
C GLY A 109 32.02 -16.32 -20.41
N SER A 110 30.84 -16.80 -20.06
CA SER A 110 29.72 -16.89 -21.00
C SER A 110 29.23 -15.47 -21.41
N THR A 111 28.75 -15.36 -22.64
CA THR A 111 28.04 -14.13 -23.08
C THR A 111 26.72 -14.03 -22.34
N VAL A 112 26.55 -12.97 -21.54
CA VAL A 112 25.32 -12.70 -20.78
C VAL A 112 24.28 -12.07 -21.68
N GLN A 113 23.08 -12.64 -21.75
CA GLN A 113 21.98 -12.24 -22.63
C GLN A 113 20.66 -12.16 -21.86
N VAL A 114 19.63 -11.53 -22.45
CA VAL A 114 18.30 -11.50 -21.85
C VAL A 114 17.78 -12.93 -21.63
N ILE A 115 17.89 -13.77 -22.64
CA ILE A 115 17.62 -15.21 -22.53
C ILE A 115 18.98 -15.93 -22.61
N PRO A 116 19.38 -16.74 -21.62
CA PRO A 116 18.59 -17.17 -20.46
C PRO A 116 18.83 -16.37 -19.16
N HIS A 117 19.78 -15.43 -19.11
CA HIS A 117 20.29 -14.91 -17.82
C HIS A 117 19.30 -14.02 -17.09
N ILE A 118 18.69 -13.04 -17.78
CA ILE A 118 17.64 -12.17 -17.20
C ILE A 118 16.38 -13.00 -16.90
N THR A 119 15.96 -13.84 -17.84
CA THR A 119 14.76 -14.69 -17.64
C THR A 119 14.95 -15.68 -16.49
N ASN A 120 16.13 -16.26 -16.31
CA ASN A 120 16.42 -17.15 -15.18
C ASN A 120 16.38 -16.39 -13.84
N GLU A 121 16.92 -15.17 -13.75
CA GLU A 121 16.84 -14.36 -12.54
C GLU A 121 15.38 -14.06 -12.16
N ILE A 122 14.54 -13.75 -13.14
CA ILE A 122 13.09 -13.53 -12.94
C ILE A 122 12.42 -14.83 -12.47
N LYS A 123 12.68 -15.97 -13.13
CA LYS A 123 12.10 -17.27 -12.77
C LYS A 123 12.48 -17.68 -11.35
N ASP A 124 13.75 -17.55 -11.00
CA ASP A 124 14.24 -17.84 -9.64
C ASP A 124 13.52 -17.02 -8.59
N PHE A 125 13.25 -15.75 -8.89
CA PHE A 125 12.51 -14.87 -7.98
C PHE A 125 11.06 -15.34 -7.80
N VAL A 126 10.37 -15.70 -8.90
CA VAL A 126 9.00 -16.23 -8.84
C VAL A 126 8.93 -17.54 -8.06
N TYR A 127 9.86 -18.45 -8.28
CA TYR A 127 9.89 -19.70 -7.52
C TYR A 127 10.22 -19.50 -6.04
N ARG A 128 11.05 -18.51 -5.73
CA ARG A 128 11.54 -18.25 -4.37
C ARG A 128 10.41 -17.82 -3.42
N VAL A 129 9.45 -16.99 -3.87
CA VAL A 129 8.32 -16.61 -3.02
C VAL A 129 7.49 -17.82 -2.60
N GLY A 130 7.16 -18.71 -3.53
CA GLY A 130 6.40 -19.93 -3.22
C GLY A 130 7.12 -20.85 -2.21
N LYS A 131 8.44 -21.02 -2.40
CA LYS A 131 9.26 -21.84 -1.48
C LYS A 131 9.38 -21.23 -0.09
N LYS A 132 9.51 -19.89 0.01
CA LYS A 132 9.71 -19.19 1.29
C LYS A 132 8.43 -19.10 2.12
N THR A 133 7.27 -19.04 1.48
CA THR A 133 5.97 -18.92 2.13
C THR A 133 5.25 -20.26 2.28
N ASP A 134 5.81 -21.35 1.75
CA ASP A 134 5.15 -22.66 1.66
C ASP A 134 3.73 -22.53 1.04
N ALA A 135 3.62 -21.71 -0.01
CA ALA A 135 2.34 -21.40 -0.63
C ALA A 135 1.83 -22.54 -1.52
N ASP A 136 0.53 -22.83 -1.42
CA ASP A 136 -0.17 -23.70 -2.35
C ASP A 136 -0.31 -23.01 -3.72
N VAL A 137 -0.55 -21.68 -3.70
CA VAL A 137 -0.75 -20.86 -4.90
C VAL A 137 0.08 -19.59 -4.82
N VAL A 138 0.82 -19.28 -5.88
CA VAL A 138 1.52 -18.00 -6.08
C VAL A 138 0.78 -17.23 -7.17
N ILE A 139 0.29 -16.04 -6.85
CA ILE A 139 -0.33 -15.12 -7.81
C ILE A 139 0.70 -14.05 -8.15
N THR A 140 1.14 -14.00 -9.40
CA THR A 140 2.12 -13.02 -9.90
C THR A 140 1.44 -12.08 -10.89
N GLU A 141 1.34 -10.82 -10.52
CA GLU A 141 0.89 -9.75 -11.41
C GLU A 141 2.06 -9.22 -12.24
N ILE A 142 1.86 -9.11 -13.55
CA ILE A 142 2.83 -8.49 -14.46
C ILE A 142 2.41 -7.03 -14.68
N GLY A 143 3.26 -6.10 -14.26
CA GLY A 143 3.08 -4.68 -14.46
C GLY A 143 3.14 -4.27 -15.93
N GLY A 144 2.65 -3.07 -16.24
CA GLY A 144 2.55 -2.57 -17.60
C GLY A 144 1.37 -3.13 -18.38
N THR A 145 1.35 -2.85 -19.67
CA THR A 145 0.32 -3.28 -20.63
C THR A 145 0.93 -4.23 -21.64
N ILE A 146 0.16 -5.22 -22.08
CA ILE A 146 0.65 -6.13 -23.13
C ILE A 146 1.03 -5.32 -24.38
N GLY A 147 2.22 -5.59 -24.93
CA GLY A 147 2.80 -4.83 -26.02
C GLY A 147 3.91 -3.85 -25.58
N ASP A 148 3.98 -3.49 -24.29
CA ASP A 148 5.04 -2.66 -23.75
C ASP A 148 6.40 -3.40 -23.84
N ILE A 149 7.42 -2.72 -24.37
CA ILE A 149 8.77 -3.29 -24.54
C ILE A 149 9.36 -3.70 -23.18
N GLU A 150 9.13 -2.88 -22.17
CA GLU A 150 9.66 -3.04 -20.82
C GLU A 150 9.17 -4.32 -20.15
N SER A 151 7.97 -4.79 -20.48
CA SER A 151 7.37 -5.98 -19.89
C SER A 151 7.79 -7.29 -20.57
N GLN A 152 8.41 -7.23 -21.74
CA GLN A 152 8.74 -8.43 -22.54
C GLN A 152 9.61 -9.46 -21.80
N PRO A 153 10.67 -9.09 -21.05
CA PRO A 153 11.47 -10.07 -20.32
C PRO A 153 10.66 -10.81 -19.24
N PHE A 154 9.71 -10.14 -18.59
CA PHE A 154 8.82 -10.77 -17.62
C PHE A 154 7.85 -11.74 -18.30
N LEU A 155 7.23 -11.34 -19.40
CA LEU A 155 6.31 -12.19 -20.17
C LEU A 155 7.04 -13.45 -20.70
N GLU A 156 8.25 -13.29 -21.22
CA GLU A 156 9.07 -14.43 -21.66
C GLU A 156 9.42 -15.37 -20.47
N ALA A 157 9.79 -14.80 -19.32
CA ALA A 157 10.11 -15.61 -18.13
C ALA A 157 8.88 -16.41 -17.64
N VAL A 158 7.69 -15.80 -17.54
CA VAL A 158 6.48 -16.51 -17.08
C VAL A 158 5.99 -17.53 -18.12
N ARG A 159 6.21 -17.30 -19.42
CA ARG A 159 6.00 -18.29 -20.48
C ARG A 159 6.90 -19.51 -20.27
N GLN A 160 8.19 -19.29 -19.95
CA GLN A 160 9.13 -20.38 -19.65
C GLN A 160 8.72 -21.12 -18.37
N ILE A 161 8.30 -20.43 -17.30
CA ILE A 161 7.78 -21.07 -16.08
C ILE A 161 6.62 -22.01 -16.42
N SER A 162 5.66 -21.56 -17.23
CA SER A 162 4.53 -22.40 -17.62
C SER A 162 4.96 -23.68 -18.34
N LEU A 163 6.00 -23.60 -19.16
CA LEU A 163 6.58 -24.78 -19.84
C LEU A 163 7.29 -25.72 -18.84
N GLU A 164 8.02 -25.15 -17.87
CA GLU A 164 8.80 -25.92 -16.89
C GLU A 164 7.93 -26.64 -15.86
N VAL A 165 6.87 -25.97 -15.34
CA VAL A 165 6.01 -26.56 -14.30
C VAL A 165 4.86 -27.39 -14.86
N GLY A 166 4.58 -27.25 -16.14
CA GLY A 166 3.44 -27.89 -16.83
C GLY A 166 2.15 -27.10 -16.75
N LYS A 167 1.29 -27.34 -17.72
CA LYS A 167 0.01 -26.64 -17.88
C LYS A 167 -0.93 -26.83 -16.68
N GLU A 168 -0.87 -27.96 -16.04
CA GLU A 168 -1.66 -28.31 -14.85
C GLU A 168 -1.24 -27.53 -13.59
N ASN A 169 -0.07 -26.87 -13.62
CA ASN A 169 0.49 -26.12 -12.51
C ASN A 169 0.64 -24.62 -12.79
N SER A 170 0.20 -24.16 -13.97
CA SER A 170 0.26 -22.75 -14.37
C SER A 170 -1.02 -22.30 -15.05
N LEU A 171 -1.42 -21.05 -14.78
CA LEU A 171 -2.66 -20.46 -15.30
C LEU A 171 -2.43 -18.99 -15.65
N PHE A 172 -2.91 -18.57 -16.82
CA PHE A 172 -2.85 -17.18 -17.27
C PHE A 172 -4.22 -16.53 -17.22
N ILE A 173 -4.32 -15.45 -16.44
CA ILE A 173 -5.49 -14.56 -16.38
C ILE A 173 -5.14 -13.28 -17.10
N HIS A 174 -5.97 -12.89 -18.08
CA HIS A 174 -5.78 -11.66 -18.82
C HIS A 174 -6.91 -10.67 -18.55
N VAL A 175 -6.55 -9.53 -17.93
CA VAL A 175 -7.50 -8.45 -17.61
C VAL A 175 -7.56 -7.47 -18.78
N THR A 176 -8.75 -7.23 -19.32
CA THR A 176 -8.95 -6.37 -20.50
C THR A 176 -10.12 -5.42 -20.29
N LEU A 177 -10.28 -4.47 -21.22
CA LEU A 177 -11.36 -3.49 -21.21
C LEU A 177 -12.40 -3.80 -22.28
N VAL A 178 -13.67 -3.77 -21.90
CA VAL A 178 -14.81 -3.73 -22.80
C VAL A 178 -15.51 -2.37 -22.63
N PRO A 179 -15.13 -1.36 -23.43
CA PRO A 179 -15.72 -0.04 -23.30
C PRO A 179 -17.15 -0.01 -23.83
N PHE A 180 -18.00 0.78 -23.18
CA PHE A 180 -19.31 1.18 -23.69
C PHE A 180 -19.17 2.47 -24.49
N LEU A 181 -19.58 2.44 -25.76
CA LEU A 181 -19.55 3.60 -26.64
C LEU A 181 -20.93 4.28 -26.69
N ARG A 182 -21.08 5.36 -25.94
CA ARG A 182 -22.35 6.12 -25.88
C ARG A 182 -22.87 6.56 -27.24
N GLY A 183 -21.99 6.84 -28.23
CA GLY A 183 -22.39 7.27 -29.57
C GLY A 183 -23.05 6.19 -30.42
N SER A 184 -22.76 4.91 -30.16
CA SER A 184 -23.37 3.75 -30.83
C SER A 184 -24.23 2.90 -29.90
N ASP A 185 -24.33 3.29 -28.62
CA ASP A 185 -25.12 2.64 -27.57
C ASP A 185 -24.82 1.13 -27.47
N GLU A 186 -23.53 0.77 -27.46
CA GLU A 186 -23.12 -0.64 -27.46
C GLU A 186 -21.74 -0.86 -26.81
N HIS A 187 -21.54 -2.06 -26.27
CA HIS A 187 -20.23 -2.53 -25.81
C HIS A 187 -19.35 -2.99 -26.97
N LYS A 188 -18.04 -2.68 -26.91
CA LYS A 188 -17.07 -3.04 -27.95
C LYS A 188 -16.07 -4.10 -27.47
N SER A 189 -16.17 -5.31 -28.03
CA SER A 189 -15.25 -6.43 -27.73
C SER A 189 -13.91 -6.38 -28.49
N LYS A 190 -13.74 -5.48 -29.47
CA LYS A 190 -12.53 -5.39 -30.29
C LYS A 190 -11.26 -5.09 -29.50
N PRO A 191 -11.23 -4.16 -28.51
CA PRO A 191 -10.03 -3.92 -27.69
C PRO A 191 -9.55 -5.19 -27.00
N THR A 192 -10.45 -5.96 -26.38
CA THR A 192 -10.14 -7.27 -25.77
C THR A 192 -9.54 -8.25 -26.79
N GLN A 193 -10.16 -8.38 -27.99
CA GLN A 193 -9.67 -9.30 -29.03
C GLN A 193 -8.25 -8.94 -29.49
N HIS A 194 -7.94 -7.65 -29.65
CA HIS A 194 -6.61 -7.18 -30.03
C HIS A 194 -5.59 -7.46 -28.92
N SER A 195 -5.93 -7.16 -27.67
CA SER A 195 -5.07 -7.40 -26.53
C SER A 195 -4.72 -8.88 -26.35
N VAL A 196 -5.71 -9.78 -26.48
CA VAL A 196 -5.49 -11.22 -26.43
C VAL A 196 -4.63 -11.71 -27.60
N LYS A 197 -4.82 -11.15 -28.80
CA LYS A 197 -4.01 -11.51 -29.97
C LYS A 197 -2.53 -11.11 -29.77
N GLU A 198 -2.28 -9.95 -29.17
CA GLU A 198 -0.94 -9.50 -28.82
C GLU A 198 -0.27 -10.45 -27.84
N LEU A 199 -0.98 -10.84 -26.78
CA LEU A 199 -0.48 -11.82 -25.79
C LEU A 199 -0.18 -13.20 -26.44
N GLN A 200 -1.04 -13.65 -27.34
CA GLN A 200 -0.84 -14.89 -28.10
C GLN A 200 0.37 -14.78 -29.04
N GLY A 201 0.63 -13.60 -29.61
CA GLY A 201 1.84 -13.34 -30.41
C GLY A 201 3.15 -13.54 -29.64
N MET A 202 3.11 -13.39 -28.32
CA MET A 202 4.22 -13.70 -27.42
C MET A 202 4.28 -15.16 -26.95
N GLY A 203 3.42 -16.03 -27.51
CA GLY A 203 3.37 -17.46 -27.15
C GLY A 203 2.60 -17.75 -25.86
N ILE A 204 1.84 -16.80 -25.32
CA ILE A 204 1.04 -16.97 -24.12
C ILE A 204 -0.45 -16.99 -24.51
N ARG A 205 -1.13 -18.08 -24.20
CA ARG A 205 -2.59 -18.17 -24.35
C ARG A 205 -3.25 -17.97 -22.98
N PRO A 206 -4.16 -16.98 -22.86
CA PRO A 206 -4.92 -16.82 -21.61
C PRO A 206 -5.85 -18.03 -21.40
N ASP A 207 -5.97 -18.46 -20.15
CA ASP A 207 -6.92 -19.50 -19.73
C ASP A 207 -8.23 -18.86 -19.28
N ILE A 208 -8.13 -17.68 -18.66
CA ILE A 208 -9.26 -16.88 -18.18
C ILE A 208 -9.09 -15.44 -18.68
N ILE A 209 -10.17 -14.84 -19.12
CA ILE A 209 -10.22 -13.42 -19.48
C ILE A 209 -11.16 -12.71 -18.50
N VAL A 210 -10.66 -11.66 -17.86
CA VAL A 210 -11.46 -10.80 -16.97
C VAL A 210 -11.76 -9.50 -17.71
N LEU A 211 -13.04 -9.20 -17.86
CA LEU A 211 -13.56 -8.09 -18.64
C LEU A 211 -13.92 -6.93 -17.74
N ARG A 212 -13.07 -5.90 -17.69
CA ARG A 212 -13.40 -4.62 -17.03
C ARG A 212 -14.42 -3.86 -17.87
N CYS A 213 -15.47 -3.44 -17.22
CA CYS A 213 -16.56 -2.66 -17.83
C CYS A 213 -17.19 -1.75 -16.75
N ASP A 214 -17.85 -0.68 -17.20
CA ASP A 214 -18.56 0.23 -16.30
C ASP A 214 -20.03 -0.18 -16.12
N GLU A 215 -20.58 -0.89 -17.10
CA GLU A 215 -21.96 -1.36 -17.12
C GLU A 215 -22.00 -2.88 -17.38
N PRO A 216 -23.07 -3.59 -16.96
CA PRO A 216 -23.23 -5.02 -17.20
C PRO A 216 -23.18 -5.36 -18.70
N LEU A 217 -22.49 -6.46 -19.02
CA LEU A 217 -22.30 -6.92 -20.40
C LEU A 217 -23.44 -7.82 -20.86
N GLU A 218 -23.82 -7.68 -22.12
CA GLU A 218 -24.78 -8.60 -22.74
C GLU A 218 -24.16 -9.98 -22.97
N GLU A 219 -24.97 -11.04 -22.89
CA GLU A 219 -24.54 -12.44 -23.11
C GLU A 219 -23.82 -12.63 -24.46
N SER A 220 -24.20 -11.84 -25.47
CA SER A 220 -23.60 -11.84 -26.81
C SER A 220 -22.11 -11.51 -26.78
N ILE A 221 -21.67 -10.63 -25.87
CA ILE A 221 -20.25 -10.21 -25.68
C ILE A 221 -19.43 -11.37 -25.15
N PHE A 222 -19.91 -12.09 -24.14
CA PHE A 222 -19.22 -13.27 -23.59
C PHE A 222 -19.02 -14.35 -24.66
N LYS A 223 -20.05 -14.70 -25.40
CA LYS A 223 -19.98 -15.68 -26.51
C LYS A 223 -18.98 -15.26 -27.59
N LYS A 224 -19.02 -13.97 -27.96
CA LYS A 224 -18.12 -13.42 -28.96
C LYS A 224 -16.64 -13.44 -28.50
N ILE A 225 -16.37 -13.03 -27.26
CA ILE A 225 -15.00 -13.05 -26.72
C ILE A 225 -14.50 -14.48 -26.56
N SER A 226 -15.30 -15.37 -26.00
CA SER A 226 -14.96 -16.81 -25.90
C SER A 226 -14.53 -17.39 -27.25
N MET A 227 -15.34 -17.17 -28.30
CA MET A 227 -15.06 -17.67 -29.64
C MET A 227 -13.80 -17.04 -30.26
N PHE A 228 -13.69 -15.70 -30.25
CA PHE A 228 -12.58 -15.00 -30.92
C PHE A 228 -11.24 -15.12 -30.16
N CYS A 229 -11.27 -15.28 -28.85
CA CYS A 229 -10.07 -15.41 -28.03
C CYS A 229 -9.72 -16.86 -27.71
N ASN A 230 -10.53 -17.83 -28.19
CA ASN A 230 -10.33 -19.26 -27.99
C ASN A 230 -10.20 -19.65 -26.50
N VAL A 231 -11.14 -19.16 -25.69
CA VAL A 231 -11.25 -19.41 -24.25
C VAL A 231 -12.60 -20.04 -23.98
N LYS A 232 -12.71 -20.96 -22.99
CA LYS A 232 -14.00 -21.56 -22.63
C LYS A 232 -15.01 -20.48 -22.23
N PRO A 233 -16.32 -20.64 -22.53
CA PRO A 233 -17.32 -19.62 -22.22
C PRO A 233 -17.37 -19.22 -20.74
N ASP A 234 -17.24 -20.17 -19.85
CA ASP A 234 -17.22 -19.99 -18.38
C ASP A 234 -15.88 -19.47 -17.82
N CYS A 235 -14.86 -19.34 -18.66
CA CYS A 235 -13.59 -18.67 -18.35
C CYS A 235 -13.55 -17.20 -18.80
N VAL A 236 -14.68 -16.64 -19.21
CA VAL A 236 -14.84 -15.21 -19.48
C VAL A 236 -15.62 -14.58 -18.34
N ILE A 237 -14.93 -13.80 -17.51
CA ILE A 237 -15.43 -13.28 -16.22
C ILE A 237 -15.67 -11.78 -16.34
N GLU A 238 -16.85 -11.33 -15.95
CA GLU A 238 -17.17 -9.90 -15.86
C GLU A 238 -16.58 -9.27 -14.59
N ASN A 239 -16.10 -8.04 -14.70
CA ASN A 239 -15.59 -7.23 -13.59
C ASN A 239 -16.09 -5.78 -13.75
N ILE A 240 -17.25 -5.50 -13.17
CA ILE A 240 -17.92 -4.19 -13.26
C ILE A 240 -17.28 -3.21 -12.28
N THR A 241 -17.30 -1.91 -12.59
CA THR A 241 -16.94 -0.84 -11.68
C THR A 241 -17.92 -0.82 -10.49
N LEU A 242 -17.38 -0.91 -9.27
CA LEU A 242 -18.14 -0.99 -8.03
C LEU A 242 -18.02 0.29 -7.22
N PRO A 243 -19.06 0.71 -6.49
CA PRO A 243 -19.01 1.87 -5.61
C PRO A 243 -18.09 1.63 -4.40
N TYR A 244 -17.96 0.39 -3.96
CA TYR A 244 -17.09 0.01 -2.85
C TYR A 244 -16.11 -1.09 -3.30
N LEU A 245 -14.83 -0.79 -3.21
CA LEU A 245 -13.75 -1.67 -3.69
C LEU A 245 -13.81 -3.09 -3.11
N TYR A 246 -14.16 -3.20 -1.82
CA TYR A 246 -14.21 -4.48 -1.09
C TYR A 246 -15.40 -5.38 -1.48
N GLU A 247 -16.29 -4.92 -2.36
CA GLU A 247 -17.30 -5.79 -2.98
C GLU A 247 -16.72 -6.68 -4.09
N ALA A 248 -15.53 -6.34 -4.62
CA ALA A 248 -14.94 -7.03 -5.78
C ALA A 248 -14.81 -8.56 -5.60
N PRO A 249 -14.34 -9.11 -4.45
CA PRO A 249 -14.32 -10.55 -4.26
C PRO A 249 -15.71 -11.20 -4.34
N LEU A 250 -16.73 -10.54 -3.77
CA LEU A 250 -18.11 -11.07 -3.78
C LEU A 250 -18.70 -11.06 -5.18
N MET A 251 -18.46 -9.99 -5.95
CA MET A 251 -18.89 -9.88 -7.33
C MET A 251 -18.23 -10.94 -8.22
N LEU A 252 -16.92 -11.10 -8.12
CA LEU A 252 -16.17 -12.08 -8.91
C LEU A 252 -16.58 -13.52 -8.56
N GLU A 253 -16.87 -13.81 -7.29
CA GLU A 253 -17.33 -15.15 -6.89
C GLU A 253 -18.76 -15.45 -7.37
N LYS A 254 -19.65 -14.46 -7.53
CA LYS A 254 -20.93 -14.65 -8.20
C LYS A 254 -20.78 -15.16 -9.64
N ALA A 255 -19.67 -14.80 -10.31
CA ALA A 255 -19.28 -15.35 -11.60
C ALA A 255 -18.49 -16.68 -11.50
N ASN A 256 -18.46 -17.32 -10.32
CA ASN A 256 -17.72 -18.55 -10.03
C ASN A 256 -16.20 -18.46 -10.27
N PHE A 257 -15.60 -17.27 -10.15
CA PHE A 257 -14.21 -17.02 -10.54
C PHE A 257 -13.22 -17.98 -9.86
N SER A 258 -13.30 -18.13 -8.53
CA SER A 258 -12.37 -19.02 -7.82
C SER A 258 -12.61 -20.50 -8.14
N SER A 259 -13.86 -20.90 -8.41
CA SER A 259 -14.19 -22.27 -8.82
C SER A 259 -13.63 -22.60 -10.21
N VAL A 260 -13.70 -21.65 -11.14
CA VAL A 260 -13.08 -21.77 -12.47
C VAL A 260 -11.57 -21.91 -12.35
N VAL A 261 -10.91 -21.07 -11.52
CA VAL A 261 -9.46 -21.15 -11.28
C VAL A 261 -9.07 -22.51 -10.69
N CYS A 262 -9.77 -22.97 -9.66
CA CYS A 262 -9.51 -24.28 -9.04
C CYS A 262 -9.66 -25.43 -10.05
N ARG A 263 -10.69 -25.38 -10.88
CA ARG A 263 -10.91 -26.40 -11.94
C ARG A 263 -9.76 -26.41 -12.96
N GLU A 264 -9.39 -25.24 -13.49
CA GLU A 264 -8.33 -25.17 -14.52
C GLU A 264 -6.95 -25.58 -13.99
N LEU A 265 -6.70 -25.44 -12.68
CA LEU A 265 -5.46 -25.85 -12.00
C LEU A 265 -5.55 -27.22 -11.32
N ASN A 266 -6.67 -27.94 -11.45
CA ASN A 266 -6.94 -29.20 -10.76
C ASN A 266 -6.69 -29.11 -9.24
N ILE A 267 -7.18 -28.03 -8.63
CA ILE A 267 -7.14 -27.82 -7.16
C ILE A 267 -8.43 -28.36 -6.57
N ASP A 268 -8.32 -29.34 -5.68
CA ASP A 268 -9.45 -29.80 -4.87
C ASP A 268 -9.52 -28.95 -3.58
N ALA A 269 -10.49 -28.07 -3.51
CA ALA A 269 -10.69 -27.16 -2.39
C ALA A 269 -12.19 -26.91 -2.18
N PRO A 270 -12.66 -26.72 -0.93
CA PRO A 270 -14.07 -26.43 -0.64
C PRO A 270 -14.51 -25.10 -1.24
N ALA A 271 -15.81 -24.84 -1.26
CA ALA A 271 -16.34 -23.52 -1.61
C ALA A 271 -15.81 -22.46 -0.62
N PRO A 272 -15.60 -21.22 -1.06
CA PRO A 272 -15.02 -20.19 -0.20
C PRO A 272 -16.01 -19.77 0.90
N ASN A 273 -15.52 -19.69 2.13
CA ASN A 273 -16.29 -19.10 3.23
C ASN A 273 -16.12 -17.58 3.21
N LEU A 274 -17.14 -16.88 2.73
CA LEU A 274 -17.13 -15.42 2.58
C LEU A 274 -18.01 -14.71 3.62
N SER A 275 -18.46 -15.38 4.67
CA SER A 275 -19.38 -14.82 5.69
C SER A 275 -18.80 -13.56 6.35
N GLU A 276 -17.56 -13.60 6.79
CA GLU A 276 -16.86 -12.46 7.40
C GLU A 276 -16.72 -11.30 6.41
N TRP A 277 -16.35 -11.60 5.16
CA TRP A 277 -16.18 -10.58 4.12
C TRP A 277 -17.51 -9.95 3.70
N THR A 278 -18.57 -10.73 3.65
CA THR A 278 -19.93 -10.23 3.41
C THR A 278 -20.36 -9.28 4.52
N SER A 279 -20.15 -9.67 5.80
CA SER A 279 -20.45 -8.81 6.94
C SER A 279 -19.63 -7.50 6.92
N LEU A 280 -18.37 -7.54 6.48
CA LEU A 280 -17.56 -6.34 6.27
C LEU A 280 -18.21 -5.42 5.23
N VAL A 281 -18.58 -5.95 4.07
CA VAL A 281 -19.22 -5.16 2.99
C VAL A 281 -20.55 -4.57 3.45
N GLU A 282 -21.34 -5.31 4.23
CA GLU A 282 -22.58 -4.79 4.82
C GLU A 282 -22.30 -3.62 5.78
N ARG A 283 -21.28 -3.71 6.63
CA ARG A 283 -20.88 -2.58 7.50
C ARG A 283 -20.43 -1.37 6.67
N ILE A 284 -19.68 -1.59 5.58
CA ILE A 284 -19.27 -0.50 4.69
C ILE A 284 -20.46 0.24 4.10
N LYS A 285 -21.53 -0.48 3.73
CA LYS A 285 -22.73 0.10 3.10
C LYS A 285 -23.65 0.84 4.08
N ASN A 286 -23.70 0.41 5.33
CA ASN A 286 -24.72 0.83 6.30
C ASN A 286 -24.20 1.80 7.37
N ARG A 287 -23.08 2.50 7.13
CA ARG A 287 -22.51 3.50 8.07
C ARG A 287 -23.48 4.66 8.30
N ARG A 288 -23.62 5.08 9.55
CA ARG A 288 -24.63 6.06 9.99
C ARG A 288 -24.06 7.40 10.41
N ASN A 289 -22.85 7.40 10.96
CA ASN A 289 -22.17 8.61 11.41
C ASN A 289 -21.25 9.14 10.31
N THR A 290 -20.85 10.41 10.41
CA THR A 290 -19.84 11.02 9.51
C THR A 290 -18.92 11.88 10.35
N VAL A 291 -17.61 11.83 10.12
CA VAL A 291 -16.64 12.76 10.70
C VAL A 291 -15.80 13.39 9.59
N HIS A 292 -15.42 14.65 9.77
CA HIS A 292 -14.59 15.42 8.85
C HIS A 292 -13.15 15.45 9.35
N ILE A 293 -12.24 14.80 8.61
CA ILE A 293 -10.83 14.68 8.97
C ILE A 293 -9.96 15.44 7.97
N GLY A 294 -9.23 16.43 8.46
CA GLY A 294 -8.22 17.12 7.67
C GLY A 294 -6.95 16.29 7.52
N LEU A 295 -6.63 15.84 6.31
CA LEU A 295 -5.34 15.28 5.97
C LEU A 295 -4.43 16.40 5.46
N VAL A 296 -3.55 16.89 6.33
CA VAL A 296 -2.63 17.99 6.03
C VAL A 296 -1.31 17.43 5.52
N GLY A 297 -1.10 17.50 4.22
CA GLY A 297 0.02 16.82 3.56
C GLY A 297 0.67 17.62 2.44
N LYS A 298 1.81 17.09 1.95
CA LYS A 298 2.59 17.66 0.84
C LYS A 298 2.11 17.18 -0.54
N TYR A 299 1.51 15.98 -0.59
CA TYR A 299 1.23 15.25 -1.85
C TYR A 299 -0.27 15.08 -2.10
N VAL A 300 -1.09 15.97 -1.55
CA VAL A 300 -2.56 15.86 -1.55
C VAL A 300 -3.20 15.97 -2.95
N GLN A 301 -2.47 16.47 -3.95
CA GLN A 301 -2.95 16.53 -5.32
C GLN A 301 -3.05 15.14 -5.98
N LEU A 302 -2.31 14.15 -5.49
CA LEU A 302 -2.44 12.76 -5.89
C LEU A 302 -2.79 11.93 -4.65
N HIS A 303 -4.05 11.55 -4.51
CA HIS A 303 -4.56 10.82 -3.34
C HIS A 303 -3.84 9.48 -3.11
N ASP A 304 -3.36 8.83 -4.17
CA ASP A 304 -2.60 7.58 -4.08
C ASP A 304 -1.26 7.74 -3.31
N ALA A 305 -0.75 8.97 -3.16
CA ALA A 305 0.43 9.23 -2.34
C ALA A 305 0.21 8.97 -0.84
N TYR A 306 -1.05 8.96 -0.39
CA TYR A 306 -1.47 8.69 0.98
C TYR A 306 -2.55 7.59 1.05
N LEU A 307 -2.55 6.67 0.09
CA LEU A 307 -3.58 5.63 -0.05
C LEU A 307 -3.74 4.83 1.24
N SER A 308 -2.65 4.31 1.82
CA SER A 308 -2.71 3.49 3.04
C SER A 308 -3.21 4.29 4.24
N VAL A 309 -2.89 5.58 4.35
CA VAL A 309 -3.39 6.45 5.44
C VAL A 309 -4.90 6.64 5.29
N ALA A 310 -5.37 6.99 4.09
CA ALA A 310 -6.80 7.15 3.81
C ALA A 310 -7.59 5.86 4.05
N GLU A 311 -7.06 4.73 3.59
CA GLU A 311 -7.68 3.43 3.80
C GLU A 311 -7.71 3.05 5.28
N ALA A 312 -6.61 3.28 6.03
CA ALA A 312 -6.56 2.98 7.47
C ALA A 312 -7.60 3.79 8.28
N MET A 313 -7.83 5.05 7.92
CA MET A 313 -8.92 5.86 8.49
C MET A 313 -10.29 5.26 8.15
N ARG A 314 -10.52 4.88 6.88
CA ARG A 314 -11.77 4.25 6.45
C ARG A 314 -12.03 2.93 7.18
N TYR A 315 -10.99 2.10 7.44
CA TYR A 315 -11.15 0.85 8.20
C TYR A 315 -11.56 1.08 9.65
N ALA A 316 -11.01 2.12 10.29
CA ALA A 316 -11.49 2.57 11.59
C ALA A 316 -12.98 2.96 11.50
N GLY A 317 -13.35 3.70 10.48
CA GLY A 317 -14.74 4.06 10.21
C GLY A 317 -15.65 2.85 10.00
N TYR A 318 -15.20 1.79 9.31
CA TYR A 318 -15.97 0.54 9.15
C TYR A 318 -16.23 -0.17 10.49
N THR A 319 -15.28 -0.06 11.40
CA THR A 319 -15.39 -0.64 12.74
C THR A 319 -16.31 0.18 13.65
N LEU A 320 -16.35 1.51 13.46
CA LEU A 320 -17.07 2.48 14.31
C LEU A 320 -18.39 2.97 13.69
N ASP A 321 -18.89 2.29 12.66
CA ASP A 321 -20.15 2.69 11.96
C ASP A 321 -20.12 4.13 11.44
N THR A 322 -18.95 4.57 10.93
CA THR A 322 -18.67 5.98 10.61
C THR A 322 -18.16 6.14 9.18
N HIS A 323 -18.73 7.07 8.44
CA HIS A 323 -18.16 7.56 7.20
C HIS A 323 -17.05 8.57 7.50
N ILE A 324 -15.89 8.40 6.87
CA ILE A 324 -14.77 9.34 7.00
C ILE A 324 -14.76 10.22 5.76
N ASP A 325 -15.09 11.48 5.96
CA ASP A 325 -14.93 12.52 4.95
C ASP A 325 -13.54 13.14 5.11
N ILE A 326 -12.73 13.05 4.06
CA ILE A 326 -11.32 13.47 4.11
C ILE A 326 -11.16 14.77 3.36
N ASP A 327 -10.85 15.84 4.09
CA ASP A 327 -10.44 17.12 3.53
C ASP A 327 -8.94 17.07 3.23
N TRP A 328 -8.61 17.05 1.95
CA TRP A 328 -7.24 17.00 1.45
C TRP A 328 -6.62 18.40 1.43
N ILE A 329 -5.85 18.74 2.47
CA ILE A 329 -5.33 20.08 2.69
C ILE A 329 -3.85 20.13 2.30
N ASP A 330 -3.54 20.94 1.29
CA ASP A 330 -2.15 21.25 0.95
C ASP A 330 -1.52 22.11 2.04
N SER A 331 -0.48 21.57 2.67
CA SER A 331 0.19 22.25 3.79
C SER A 331 0.81 23.60 3.40
N GLU A 332 1.09 23.86 2.12
CA GLU A 332 1.59 25.16 1.65
C GLU A 332 0.50 26.25 1.67
N GLN A 333 -0.78 25.87 1.69
CA GLN A 333 -1.90 26.81 1.77
C GLN A 333 -2.19 27.27 3.21
N LEU A 334 -1.66 26.56 4.21
CA LEU A 334 -1.80 26.93 5.62
C LEU A 334 -0.76 28.00 5.97
N THR A 335 -1.22 29.25 5.99
CA THR A 335 -0.44 30.43 6.43
C THR A 335 -0.99 30.95 7.76
N LYS A 336 -0.31 31.92 8.38
CA LYS A 336 -0.78 32.56 9.62
C LYS A 336 -2.16 33.22 9.47
N GLU A 337 -2.52 33.58 8.24
CA GLU A 337 -3.78 34.24 7.89
C GLU A 337 -4.91 33.25 7.56
N THR A 338 -4.59 32.02 7.12
CA THR A 338 -5.59 31.09 6.55
C THR A 338 -5.85 29.85 7.41
N TYR A 339 -4.90 29.45 8.28
CA TYR A 339 -4.95 28.14 8.93
C TYR A 339 -6.17 27.97 9.85
N GLU A 340 -6.58 29.02 10.58
CA GLU A 340 -7.74 28.94 11.48
C GLU A 340 -9.04 28.69 10.71
N ASP A 341 -9.25 29.45 9.63
CA ASP A 341 -10.45 29.31 8.79
C ASP A 341 -10.51 27.95 8.08
N MET A 342 -9.36 27.41 7.65
CA MET A 342 -9.29 26.13 6.95
C MET A 342 -9.46 24.92 7.87
N LEU A 343 -9.18 25.06 9.18
CA LEU A 343 -9.15 23.94 10.12
C LEU A 343 -10.35 23.93 11.11
N LYS A 344 -11.11 25.01 11.22
CA LYS A 344 -12.13 25.22 12.29
C LYS A 344 -13.27 24.21 12.29
N ASP A 345 -13.63 23.67 11.13
CA ASP A 345 -14.78 22.76 10.99
C ASP A 345 -14.39 21.28 11.05
N LEU A 346 -13.09 20.98 11.20
CA LEU A 346 -12.60 19.61 11.26
C LEU A 346 -12.86 18.96 12.63
N ASP A 347 -13.11 17.66 12.61
CA ASP A 347 -13.30 16.83 13.81
C ASP A 347 -12.00 16.14 14.24
N GLY A 348 -10.99 16.15 13.36
CA GLY A 348 -9.65 15.64 13.62
C GLY A 348 -8.67 16.06 12.52
N ILE A 349 -7.38 16.09 12.86
CA ILE A 349 -6.30 16.46 11.95
C ILE A 349 -5.27 15.34 11.93
N ILE A 350 -4.92 14.85 10.72
CA ILE A 350 -3.85 13.89 10.51
C ILE A 350 -2.75 14.53 9.66
N VAL A 351 -1.49 14.41 10.13
CA VAL A 351 -0.31 14.83 9.37
C VAL A 351 0.49 13.58 9.02
N PRO A 352 0.48 13.16 7.75
CA PRO A 352 1.14 11.93 7.30
C PRO A 352 2.64 12.11 7.12
N GLY A 353 3.31 11.00 6.76
CA GLY A 353 4.73 10.98 6.38
C GLY A 353 5.04 11.81 5.14
N GLY A 354 6.30 12.19 4.99
CA GLY A 354 6.82 12.93 3.84
C GLY A 354 8.29 13.28 3.99
N PHE A 355 8.93 13.73 2.92
CA PHE A 355 10.34 14.13 2.89
C PHE A 355 10.51 15.56 2.37
N GLY A 356 11.62 16.22 2.78
CA GLY A 356 12.02 17.55 2.33
C GLY A 356 11.24 18.70 2.99
N GLY A 357 11.75 19.92 2.83
CA GLY A 357 11.30 21.12 3.58
C GLY A 357 10.01 21.79 3.10
N ARG A 358 9.38 21.34 1.99
CA ARG A 358 8.18 21.96 1.45
C ARG A 358 6.98 21.82 2.40
N GLY A 359 6.23 22.90 2.66
CA GLY A 359 4.99 22.90 3.43
C GLY A 359 5.12 22.63 4.94
N ILE A 360 6.35 22.61 5.49
CA ILE A 360 6.61 22.28 6.91
C ILE A 360 5.95 23.29 7.86
N GLU A 361 6.03 24.58 7.58
CA GLU A 361 5.45 25.61 8.46
C GLU A 361 3.92 25.50 8.53
N GLY A 362 3.25 25.15 7.43
CA GLY A 362 1.82 24.90 7.43
C GLY A 362 1.42 23.67 8.27
N MET A 363 2.25 22.58 8.22
CA MET A 363 2.04 21.42 9.09
C MET A 363 2.24 21.77 10.57
N ILE A 364 3.22 22.63 10.90
CA ILE A 364 3.44 23.13 12.27
C ILE A 364 2.21 23.95 12.74
N LEU A 365 1.64 24.80 11.86
CA LEU A 365 0.41 25.52 12.17
C LEU A 365 -0.78 24.59 12.41
N ALA A 366 -0.90 23.49 11.65
CA ALA A 366 -1.94 22.50 11.87
C ALA A 366 -1.80 21.78 13.22
N ALA A 367 -0.59 21.38 13.59
CA ALA A 367 -0.31 20.78 14.90
C ALA A 367 -0.57 21.75 16.04
N LYS A 368 -0.19 23.04 15.88
CA LYS A 368 -0.48 24.11 16.84
C LYS A 368 -1.98 24.28 17.01
N TYR A 369 -2.73 24.39 15.91
CA TYR A 369 -4.18 24.54 15.95
C TYR A 369 -4.83 23.38 16.70
N ALA A 370 -4.44 22.15 16.40
CA ALA A 370 -4.95 20.96 17.06
C ALA A 370 -4.70 21.00 18.58
N ARG A 371 -3.48 21.33 18.99
CA ARG A 371 -3.11 21.43 20.41
C ARG A 371 -3.87 22.52 21.16
N GLU A 372 -4.00 23.72 20.58
CA GLU A 372 -4.62 24.88 21.22
C GLU A 372 -6.14 24.78 21.29
N ASN A 373 -6.77 24.12 20.30
CA ASN A 373 -8.23 24.00 20.19
C ASN A 373 -8.77 22.62 20.62
N ASN A 374 -7.94 21.75 21.21
CA ASN A 374 -8.33 20.39 21.62
C ASN A 374 -8.85 19.51 20.47
N VAL A 375 -8.46 19.78 19.22
CA VAL A 375 -8.79 18.95 18.07
C VAL A 375 -7.91 17.69 18.11
N PRO A 376 -8.48 16.47 17.97
CA PRO A 376 -7.69 15.25 17.85
C PRO A 376 -6.61 15.37 16.77
N TYR A 377 -5.37 15.04 17.13
CA TYR A 377 -4.21 15.10 16.25
C TYR A 377 -3.54 13.75 16.13
N PHE A 378 -3.26 13.31 14.91
CA PHE A 378 -2.47 12.11 14.66
C PHE A 378 -1.32 12.42 13.71
N GLY A 379 -0.09 12.39 14.22
CA GLY A 379 1.14 12.62 13.46
C GLY A 379 1.85 11.31 13.11
N ILE A 380 2.03 11.02 11.83
CA ILE A 380 2.69 9.81 11.33
C ILE A 380 4.06 10.18 10.76
N CYS A 381 5.14 9.56 11.22
CA CYS A 381 6.52 9.76 10.77
C CYS A 381 6.90 11.25 10.80
N LEU A 382 6.87 11.95 9.67
CA LEU A 382 7.04 13.40 9.61
C LEU A 382 6.04 14.12 10.54
N GLY A 383 4.81 13.66 10.63
CA GLY A 383 3.79 14.28 11.49
C GLY A 383 4.14 14.24 12.98
N MET A 384 4.80 13.18 13.46
CA MET A 384 5.37 13.16 14.82
C MET A 384 6.48 14.20 14.96
N GLN A 385 7.38 14.29 13.99
CA GLN A 385 8.49 15.26 14.00
C GLN A 385 7.96 16.69 14.02
N ILE A 386 6.91 16.98 13.26
CA ILE A 386 6.20 18.27 13.25
C ILE A 386 5.63 18.59 14.64
N ALA A 387 4.98 17.62 15.31
CA ALA A 387 4.44 17.81 16.65
C ALA A 387 5.56 18.15 17.66
N VAL A 388 6.72 17.50 17.57
CA VAL A 388 7.89 17.79 18.42
C VAL A 388 8.44 19.19 18.15
N ILE A 389 8.58 19.60 16.90
CA ILE A 389 9.05 20.95 16.52
C ILE A 389 8.07 22.01 17.01
N GLU A 390 6.77 21.79 16.78
CA GLU A 390 5.71 22.70 17.25
C GLU A 390 5.78 22.91 18.78
N TYR A 391 5.85 21.80 19.51
CA TYR A 391 5.90 21.81 20.96
C TYR A 391 7.16 22.51 21.49
N ALA A 392 8.32 22.22 20.91
CA ALA A 392 9.56 22.88 21.25
C ALA A 392 9.50 24.39 21.03
N ARG A 393 8.94 24.85 19.91
CA ARG A 393 8.82 26.29 19.60
C ARG A 393 7.81 27.01 20.48
N ASN A 394 6.59 26.48 20.61
CA ASN A 394 5.46 27.23 21.15
C ASN A 394 5.19 26.93 22.63
N VAL A 395 5.69 25.81 23.18
CA VAL A 395 5.53 25.45 24.59
C VAL A 395 6.83 25.58 25.36
N CYS A 396 7.95 25.05 24.83
CA CYS A 396 9.24 25.11 25.51
C CYS A 396 10.04 26.41 25.24
N GLY A 397 9.54 27.29 24.33
CA GLY A 397 10.18 28.58 24.04
C GLY A 397 11.45 28.51 23.19
N ILE A 398 11.73 27.38 22.54
CA ILE A 398 12.88 27.20 21.62
C ILE A 398 12.45 27.66 20.22
N SER A 399 12.41 28.97 20.00
CA SER A 399 11.79 29.58 18.81
C SER A 399 12.40 29.16 17.46
N ASP A 400 13.67 28.74 17.44
CA ASP A 400 14.41 28.26 16.28
C ASP A 400 14.51 26.72 16.21
N ALA A 401 13.74 26.00 17.01
CA ALA A 401 13.70 24.53 16.95
C ALA A 401 13.27 24.05 15.56
N HIS A 402 14.04 23.12 14.98
CA HIS A 402 13.79 22.59 13.65
C HIS A 402 14.29 21.15 13.49
N SER A 403 14.11 20.59 12.29
CA SER A 403 14.74 19.35 11.87
C SER A 403 16.02 19.64 11.08
N GLY A 404 17.07 18.85 11.30
CA GLY A 404 18.26 18.84 10.47
C GLY A 404 18.02 18.49 9.00
N GLU A 405 16.85 17.86 8.68
CA GLU A 405 16.43 17.60 7.29
C GLU A 405 16.07 18.88 6.54
N PHE A 406 15.47 19.86 7.22
CA PHE A 406 14.89 21.04 6.57
C PHE A 406 15.75 22.28 6.69
N ASP A 407 16.58 22.35 7.75
CA ASP A 407 17.54 23.42 8.01
C ASP A 407 18.80 22.84 8.62
N GLU A 408 19.81 22.60 7.77
CA GLU A 408 21.11 22.03 8.17
C GLU A 408 21.91 22.94 9.09
N ILE A 409 21.66 24.26 9.04
CA ILE A 409 22.38 25.26 9.85
C ILE A 409 21.64 25.67 11.11
N CYS A 410 20.43 25.18 11.33
CA CYS A 410 19.67 25.52 12.52
C CYS A 410 20.41 25.07 13.77
N LYS A 411 20.36 25.91 14.81
CA LYS A 411 21.09 25.65 16.05
C LYS A 411 20.43 24.58 16.91
N ASN A 412 19.09 24.61 16.98
CA ASN A 412 18.31 23.73 17.83
C ASN A 412 17.62 22.64 17.00
N LYS A 413 18.38 21.59 16.63
CA LYS A 413 17.88 20.43 15.90
C LYS A 413 17.18 19.47 16.85
N VAL A 414 15.89 19.70 17.11
CA VAL A 414 15.06 18.79 17.95
C VAL A 414 14.74 17.47 17.25
N ILE A 415 14.90 17.45 15.93
CA ILE A 415 14.88 16.29 15.06
C ILE A 415 16.22 16.27 14.31
N ASP A 416 16.94 15.16 14.35
CA ASP A 416 18.26 15.05 13.72
C ASP A 416 18.47 13.64 13.14
N PHE A 417 19.63 13.42 12.49
CA PHE A 417 19.99 12.13 11.94
C PHE A 417 19.97 11.03 12.99
N MET A 418 19.42 9.88 12.59
CA MET A 418 19.57 8.65 13.35
C MET A 418 21.06 8.27 13.44
N PRO A 419 21.54 7.74 14.58
CA PRO A 419 22.92 7.29 14.71
C PRO A 419 23.35 6.36 13.58
N GLY A 420 24.46 6.69 12.90
CA GLY A 420 24.98 5.94 11.74
C GLY A 420 24.43 6.37 10.37
N GLN A 421 23.54 7.35 10.33
CA GLN A 421 23.08 8.01 9.10
C GLN A 421 23.91 9.28 8.84
N SER A 422 24.06 9.64 7.57
CA SER A 422 24.71 10.90 7.14
C SER A 422 24.23 11.28 5.73
N GLU A 423 24.53 12.52 5.31
CA GLU A 423 24.19 13.00 3.97
C GLU A 423 24.93 12.29 2.83
N ASN A 424 26.09 11.69 3.14
CA ASN A 424 26.96 11.03 2.16
C ASN A 424 26.58 9.57 1.87
N ILE A 425 25.45 9.10 2.38
CA ILE A 425 24.95 7.74 2.15
C ILE A 425 23.98 7.76 0.96
N ASP A 426 23.99 6.71 0.14
CA ASP A 426 23.02 6.52 -0.95
C ASP A 426 21.59 6.72 -0.44
N LYS A 427 20.76 7.44 -1.21
CA LYS A 427 19.39 7.76 -0.77
C LYS A 427 18.44 6.55 -0.78
N GLY A 428 18.64 5.58 -1.69
CA GLY A 428 17.83 4.39 -1.78
C GLY A 428 18.29 3.26 -0.85
N GLY A 429 17.35 2.59 -0.16
CA GLY A 429 17.61 1.40 0.65
C GLY A 429 18.43 1.62 1.94
N THR A 430 18.64 2.87 2.35
CA THR A 430 19.49 3.21 3.52
C THR A 430 18.72 3.78 4.71
N LEU A 431 17.40 3.90 4.59
CA LEU A 431 16.50 4.30 5.66
C LEU A 431 16.39 3.20 6.73
N ARG A 432 15.85 3.53 7.89
CA ARG A 432 15.36 2.52 8.83
C ARG A 432 14.06 1.96 8.26
N LEU A 433 14.10 0.73 7.74
CA LEU A 433 13.04 0.10 6.96
C LEU A 433 12.54 -1.19 7.61
N GLY A 434 11.22 -1.39 7.58
CA GLY A 434 10.56 -2.61 8.06
C GLY A 434 10.15 -2.56 9.51
N ALA A 435 9.80 -3.71 10.06
CA ALA A 435 9.24 -3.83 11.39
C ALA A 435 10.31 -3.79 12.49
N TYR A 436 10.09 -2.93 13.49
CA TYR A 436 10.92 -2.84 14.68
C TYR A 436 10.07 -2.86 15.94
N PRO A 437 10.59 -3.43 17.03
CA PRO A 437 9.90 -3.47 18.31
C PRO A 437 9.89 -2.09 18.99
N CYS A 438 8.77 -1.79 19.66
CA CYS A 438 8.61 -0.61 20.50
C CYS A 438 7.99 -0.99 21.83
N VAL A 439 8.50 -0.43 22.93
CA VAL A 439 8.00 -0.60 24.29
C VAL A 439 7.18 0.62 24.66
N ILE A 440 5.91 0.40 25.00
CA ILE A 440 4.93 1.44 25.33
C ILE A 440 4.90 1.67 26.84
N ALA A 441 4.89 2.96 27.24
CA ALA A 441 4.77 3.38 28.62
C ALA A 441 3.34 3.16 29.16
N LYS A 442 3.24 2.75 30.42
CA LYS A 442 1.95 2.54 31.10
C LYS A 442 1.20 3.85 31.34
N GLY A 443 -0.13 3.78 31.32
CA GLY A 443 -1.02 4.90 31.58
C GLY A 443 -1.16 5.88 30.42
N THR A 444 -0.60 5.56 29.25
CA THR A 444 -0.60 6.40 28.05
C THR A 444 -1.81 6.13 27.15
N THR A 445 -2.09 7.05 26.24
CA THR A 445 -3.07 6.85 25.13
C THR A 445 -2.65 5.68 24.25
N MET A 446 -1.34 5.55 24.04
CA MET A 446 -0.77 4.42 23.29
C MET A 446 -1.12 3.08 23.93
N GLU A 447 -0.92 2.92 25.24
CA GLU A 447 -1.27 1.67 25.96
C GLU A 447 -2.77 1.39 25.86
N ARG A 448 -3.61 2.41 26.01
CA ARG A 448 -5.09 2.26 25.88
C ARG A 448 -5.49 1.78 24.49
N CYS A 449 -4.86 2.30 23.43
CA CYS A 449 -5.18 1.91 22.07
C CYS A 449 -4.72 0.47 21.75
N TYR A 450 -3.47 0.15 22.03
CA TYR A 450 -2.91 -1.17 21.68
C TYR A 450 -3.35 -2.31 22.63
N GLY A 451 -3.61 -1.98 23.88
CA GLY A 451 -3.87 -3.00 24.91
C GLY A 451 -2.66 -3.89 25.24
N SER A 452 -1.46 -3.45 24.85
CA SER A 452 -0.18 -4.13 25.04
C SER A 452 0.93 -3.12 25.27
N ASN A 453 1.96 -3.51 26.05
CA ASN A 453 3.16 -2.71 26.25
C ASN A 453 4.30 -3.02 25.27
N GLU A 454 4.19 -4.06 24.48
CA GLU A 454 5.16 -4.42 23.45
C GLU A 454 4.44 -4.52 22.11
N ILE A 455 4.94 -3.77 21.14
CA ILE A 455 4.43 -3.75 19.76
C ILE A 455 5.58 -3.86 18.77
N SER A 456 5.25 -4.12 17.53
CA SER A 456 6.19 -4.08 16.40
C SER A 456 5.52 -3.38 15.24
N GLU A 457 6.15 -2.33 14.71
CA GLU A 457 5.58 -1.50 13.65
C GLU A 457 6.60 -1.23 12.54
N ARG A 458 6.10 -0.93 11.32
CA ARG A 458 6.95 -0.71 10.14
C ARG A 458 7.44 0.73 10.09
N HIS A 459 8.72 0.90 9.81
CA HIS A 459 9.41 2.18 9.72
C HIS A 459 9.85 2.50 8.29
N ARG A 460 9.93 3.81 8.01
CA ARG A 460 10.52 4.36 6.77
C ARG A 460 11.03 5.77 7.04
N HIS A 461 12.17 5.91 7.75
CA HIS A 461 12.71 7.23 8.09
C HIS A 461 14.23 7.22 8.25
N ARG A 462 14.84 8.41 8.20
CA ARG A 462 16.26 8.67 8.41
C ARG A 462 16.52 9.59 9.60
N TYR A 463 15.58 10.49 9.85
CA TYR A 463 15.63 11.45 10.94
C TYR A 463 14.72 10.99 12.07
N GLU A 464 15.09 11.37 13.30
CA GLU A 464 14.37 10.97 14.50
C GLU A 464 14.46 12.03 15.58
N PHE A 465 13.75 11.81 16.69
CA PHE A 465 13.77 12.63 17.88
C PHE A 465 15.20 12.74 18.45
N ASN A 466 15.70 13.98 18.63
CA ASN A 466 17.01 14.23 19.21
C ASN A 466 16.97 14.12 20.74
N ASN A 467 17.70 13.16 21.28
CA ASN A 467 17.72 12.87 22.71
C ASN A 467 18.26 14.01 23.61
N ASP A 468 19.03 14.96 23.07
CA ASP A 468 19.53 16.11 23.81
C ASP A 468 18.41 17.04 24.30
N TYR A 469 17.23 16.93 23.69
CA TYR A 469 16.05 17.71 24.05
C TYR A 469 15.02 16.92 24.90
N ARG A 470 15.32 15.70 25.33
CA ARG A 470 14.39 14.87 26.12
C ARG A 470 13.92 15.59 27.38
N ASP A 471 14.85 16.07 28.17
CA ASP A 471 14.54 16.62 29.50
C ASP A 471 13.66 17.86 29.36
N ILE A 472 14.06 18.83 28.53
CA ILE A 472 13.29 20.05 28.36
C ILE A 472 11.88 19.81 27.81
N LEU A 473 11.71 18.87 26.88
CA LEU A 473 10.39 18.55 26.32
C LEU A 473 9.50 17.84 27.33
N THR A 474 10.06 16.88 28.11
CA THR A 474 9.28 16.13 29.11
C THR A 474 8.97 16.95 30.35
N GLU A 475 9.86 17.83 30.82
CA GLU A 475 9.61 18.76 31.91
C GLU A 475 8.48 19.75 31.59
N ASN A 476 8.28 20.06 30.32
CA ASN A 476 7.16 20.89 29.85
C ASN A 476 5.87 20.08 29.53
N GLY A 477 5.86 18.74 29.72
CA GLY A 477 4.65 17.93 29.64
C GLY A 477 4.52 17.04 28.40
N LEU A 478 5.49 17.02 27.47
CA LEU A 478 5.49 16.05 26.37
C LEU A 478 5.77 14.64 26.91
N VAL A 479 4.89 13.70 26.64
CA VAL A 479 5.04 12.31 27.09
C VAL A 479 5.72 11.48 25.99
N LEU A 480 6.86 10.87 26.33
CA LEU A 480 7.54 9.89 25.46
C LEU A 480 6.91 8.52 25.68
N SER A 481 5.80 8.27 25.02
CA SER A 481 4.91 7.14 25.27
C SER A 481 5.38 5.81 24.67
N GLY A 482 6.36 5.83 23.75
CA GLY A 482 6.95 4.62 23.20
C GLY A 482 8.43 4.81 22.87
N LYS A 483 9.22 3.76 23.13
CA LYS A 483 10.69 3.77 22.92
C LYS A 483 11.14 2.44 22.34
N SER A 484 12.31 2.45 21.67
CA SER A 484 13.00 1.19 21.33
C SER A 484 13.32 0.39 22.59
N PRO A 485 13.48 -0.95 22.52
CA PRO A 485 13.74 -1.79 23.70
C PRO A 485 14.97 -1.38 24.52
N ASP A 486 15.98 -0.80 23.88
CA ASP A 486 17.18 -0.25 24.54
C ASP A 486 16.96 1.17 25.10
N GLY A 487 15.78 1.76 24.90
CA GLY A 487 15.39 3.08 25.38
C GLY A 487 16.03 4.25 24.64
N ARG A 488 16.84 4.01 23.60
CA ARG A 488 17.56 5.07 22.88
C ARG A 488 16.69 5.87 21.94
N LEU A 489 15.84 5.19 21.16
CA LEU A 489 14.99 5.82 20.15
C LEU A 489 13.62 6.15 20.74
N VAL A 490 13.14 7.36 20.49
CA VAL A 490 11.78 7.76 20.82
C VAL A 490 10.88 7.44 19.62
N GLU A 491 10.00 6.46 19.80
CA GLU A 491 9.15 5.96 18.75
C GLU A 491 7.79 6.64 18.73
N THR A 492 7.33 7.13 19.89
CA THR A 492 6.03 7.81 20.00
C THR A 492 6.05 8.92 21.05
N VAL A 493 5.29 9.98 20.77
CA VAL A 493 5.03 11.10 21.68
C VAL A 493 3.54 11.35 21.83
N GLU A 494 3.10 11.86 22.99
CA GLU A 494 1.70 12.22 23.18
C GLU A 494 1.56 13.37 24.19
N LEU A 495 0.38 14.04 24.18
CA LEU A 495 -0.07 14.97 25.20
C LEU A 495 -1.23 14.33 25.96
N SER A 496 -1.03 14.01 27.24
CA SER A 496 -2.01 13.29 28.05
C SER A 496 -3.20 14.14 28.47
N ASP A 497 -3.07 15.45 28.40
CA ASP A 497 -4.10 16.44 28.73
C ASP A 497 -5.01 16.81 27.52
N ARG A 498 -4.81 16.14 26.38
CA ARG A 498 -5.59 16.35 25.14
C ARG A 498 -6.43 15.10 24.81
N PRO A 499 -7.56 15.24 24.09
CA PRO A 499 -8.43 14.11 23.75
C PRO A 499 -7.70 12.99 23.02
N PHE A 500 -6.93 13.32 22.02
CA PHE A 500 -6.03 12.44 21.28
C PHE A 500 -4.98 13.32 20.59
N PHE A 501 -3.80 13.42 21.16
CA PHE A 501 -2.67 14.11 20.51
C PHE A 501 -1.49 13.15 20.54
N VAL A 502 -1.34 12.41 19.45
CA VAL A 502 -0.37 11.31 19.34
C VAL A 502 0.47 11.48 18.08
N GLY A 503 1.79 11.35 18.25
CA GLY A 503 2.76 11.25 17.17
C GLY A 503 3.50 9.93 17.21
N VAL A 504 3.66 9.27 16.06
CA VAL A 504 4.41 8.01 15.91
C VAL A 504 5.45 8.11 14.81
N GLN A 505 6.67 7.60 15.05
CA GLN A 505 7.75 7.63 14.07
C GLN A 505 7.59 6.56 12.97
N TYR A 506 6.89 5.51 13.27
CA TYR A 506 6.56 4.42 12.37
C TYR A 506 5.30 4.69 11.54
N HIS A 507 4.94 3.75 10.66
CA HIS A 507 3.84 3.84 9.70
C HIS A 507 2.75 2.79 10.03
N PRO A 508 1.81 3.08 10.95
CA PRO A 508 0.78 2.13 11.39
C PRO A 508 -0.23 1.82 10.27
N GLU A 509 -0.34 2.70 9.26
CA GLU A 509 -1.21 2.50 8.10
C GLU A 509 -0.89 1.23 7.33
N PHE A 510 0.38 0.80 7.29
CA PHE A 510 0.79 -0.41 6.57
C PHE A 510 0.31 -1.71 7.24
N LYS A 511 -0.04 -1.66 8.52
CA LYS A 511 -0.56 -2.84 9.27
C LYS A 511 -2.07 -2.82 9.43
N SER A 512 -2.76 -1.79 8.97
CA SER A 512 -4.23 -1.70 8.99
C SER A 512 -4.86 -2.60 7.93
N ARG A 513 -5.97 -3.26 8.27
CA ARG A 513 -6.72 -4.17 7.39
C ARG A 513 -8.21 -3.81 7.41
N PRO A 514 -8.97 -4.05 6.33
CA PRO A 514 -10.38 -3.71 6.29
C PRO A 514 -11.23 -4.46 7.32
N ASN A 515 -10.83 -5.68 7.67
CA ASN A 515 -11.46 -6.51 8.71
C ASN A 515 -10.86 -6.30 10.10
N LYS A 516 -9.68 -5.66 10.21
CA LYS A 516 -8.95 -5.41 11.45
C LYS A 516 -8.27 -4.05 11.40
N ALA A 517 -9.04 -3.00 11.69
CA ALA A 517 -8.54 -1.64 11.75
C ALA A 517 -7.40 -1.51 12.78
N HIS A 518 -6.35 -0.77 12.42
CA HIS A 518 -5.23 -0.52 13.32
C HIS A 518 -5.69 0.28 14.55
N PRO A 519 -5.27 -0.09 15.78
CA PRO A 519 -5.79 0.48 17.02
C PRO A 519 -5.60 2.00 17.15
N LEU A 520 -4.53 2.57 16.62
CA LEU A 520 -4.31 4.02 16.66
C LEU A 520 -5.29 4.78 15.76
N PHE A 521 -5.56 4.28 14.56
CA PHE A 521 -6.58 4.89 13.69
C PHE A 521 -7.96 4.79 14.31
N LYS A 522 -8.27 3.65 14.96
CA LYS A 522 -9.53 3.49 15.70
C LYS A 522 -9.63 4.50 16.83
N GLY A 523 -8.61 4.63 17.70
CA GLY A 523 -8.59 5.61 18.80
C GLY A 523 -8.69 7.06 18.33
N PHE A 524 -8.04 7.40 17.20
CA PHE A 524 -8.13 8.72 16.59
C PHE A 524 -9.56 9.04 16.11
N ILE A 525 -10.20 8.11 15.40
CA ILE A 525 -11.59 8.32 14.92
C ILE A 525 -12.60 8.29 16.08
N GLU A 526 -12.39 7.50 17.13
CA GLU A 526 -13.20 7.56 18.36
C GLU A 526 -13.13 8.95 19.01
N ALA A 527 -11.95 9.55 19.07
CA ALA A 527 -11.78 10.92 19.59
C ALA A 527 -12.44 11.96 18.68
N ALA A 528 -12.35 11.81 17.36
CA ALA A 528 -13.02 12.69 16.40
C ALA A 528 -14.55 12.63 16.51
N LEU A 529 -15.12 11.42 16.65
CA LEU A 529 -16.56 11.24 16.90
C LEU A 529 -17.02 11.91 18.20
N LYS A 530 -16.23 11.80 19.26
CA LYS A 530 -16.55 12.46 20.54
C LYS A 530 -16.53 13.97 20.36
N MET A 531 -15.52 14.53 19.72
CA MET A 531 -15.44 15.98 19.45
C MET A 531 -16.65 16.46 18.64
N GLN A 532 -17.04 15.73 17.59
CA GLN A 532 -18.22 16.08 16.80
C GLN A 532 -19.49 16.10 17.64
N SER A 533 -19.65 15.14 18.55
CA SER A 533 -20.84 15.08 19.43
C SER A 533 -20.89 16.20 20.49
N GLU A 534 -19.77 16.87 20.74
CA GLU A 534 -19.65 17.99 21.68
C GLU A 534 -19.81 19.37 20.99
N LYS A 535 -19.73 19.44 19.64
CA LYS A 535 -20.05 20.60 18.80
C LYS A 535 -21.57 20.77 18.67
#